data_f396bf08220380227df418f090c1d34d
#
_entry.id   f396bf08220380227df418f090c1d34d
#
_cell.length_a   1.000
_cell.length_b   1.000
_cell.length_c   1.000
_cell.angle_alpha   90.00
_cell.angle_beta   90.00
_cell.angle_gamma   90.00
#
_symmetry.space_group_name_H-M   'P 1'
#
loop_
_entity.id
_entity.type
_entity.pdbx_description
1 polymer ?
#
loop_
_entity_poly.entity_id
_entity_poly.type
_entity_poly.pdbx_seq_one_letter_code
_entity_poly.pdbx_strand_id
1 'polypeptide(L)'
;MDANGVDLTRLDGVFVRQQTQMADVGYLVFGVPYVTANKYQVFSLPPVAHEWVPTAQEVAGFEEIMFIHEESDTSDRVGWAFLGAASLRPLQYHFGSTSTGQMFTAVKSFKIGGWCGCPWEMDVLSGPPGDQILKGQVVQNFTPYCSRCFDAFCLATTFIDVVPASSFPGKDARFTVRTSLSCCGRVNNCCAPTCCRPKAIFDILDNSGKLVGVVQKHFVAGEGGEACCRMCLGVVNFSLKFPPQSSGEERALLLSAIMLNESYQPTA
;
A
#
# COMPACT_ATOMS: atom_id res chain seq x y z
N MET A 1 -5.45 18.64 -11.84
CA MET A 1 -6.23 17.40 -12.03
C MET A 1 -7.63 17.83 -12.40
N ASP A 2 -8.09 17.36 -13.54
CA ASP A 2 -9.24 17.91 -14.21
C ASP A 2 -10.57 17.61 -13.53
N ALA A 3 -11.55 18.43 -13.83
CA ALA A 3 -12.80 18.69 -13.13
C ALA A 3 -13.75 17.49 -12.89
N ASN A 4 -13.35 16.26 -13.14
CA ASN A 4 -14.21 15.10 -13.10
C ASN A 4 -13.68 13.91 -12.28
N GLY A 5 -12.51 14.00 -11.67
CA GLY A 5 -11.96 12.95 -10.81
C GLY A 5 -12.17 13.24 -9.32
N VAL A 6 -11.96 12.25 -8.46
CA VAL A 6 -11.90 12.46 -7.01
C VAL A 6 -10.74 13.42 -6.70
N ASP A 7 -11.08 14.57 -6.15
CA ASP A 7 -10.09 15.54 -5.72
C ASP A 7 -9.46 15.10 -4.40
N LEU A 8 -8.35 14.38 -4.50
CA LEU A 8 -7.62 13.89 -3.33
C LEU A 8 -7.22 15.01 -2.36
N THR A 9 -7.14 16.27 -2.81
CA THR A 9 -6.76 17.39 -1.92
C THR A 9 -7.84 17.73 -0.89
N ARG A 10 -9.08 17.32 -1.13
CA ARG A 10 -10.22 17.55 -0.23
C ARG A 10 -10.39 16.47 0.84
N LEU A 11 -9.64 15.39 0.75
CA LEU A 11 -9.76 14.25 1.68
C LEU A 11 -8.76 14.41 2.82
N ASP A 12 -9.19 14.32 4.06
CA ASP A 12 -8.28 14.24 5.22
C ASP A 12 -7.52 12.92 5.25
N GLY A 13 -8.11 11.87 4.72
CA GLY A 13 -7.53 10.55 4.62
C GLY A 13 -8.42 9.58 3.86
N VAL A 14 -7.94 8.36 3.70
CA VAL A 14 -8.65 7.29 3.03
C VAL A 14 -8.54 5.97 3.81
N PHE A 15 -9.59 5.15 3.69
CA PHE A 15 -9.59 3.76 4.12
C PHE A 15 -9.57 2.86 2.89
N VAL A 16 -8.60 1.96 2.80
CA VAL A 16 -8.41 1.02 1.70
C VAL A 16 -8.77 -0.37 2.19
N ARG A 17 -9.79 -0.98 1.61
CA ARG A 17 -10.28 -2.31 1.93
C ARG A 17 -9.91 -3.29 0.83
N GLN A 18 -9.16 -4.32 1.14
CA GLN A 18 -8.93 -5.44 0.22
C GLN A 18 -10.21 -6.29 0.10
N GLN A 19 -10.60 -6.59 -1.13
CA GLN A 19 -11.72 -7.48 -1.41
C GLN A 19 -11.24 -8.94 -1.42
N THR A 20 -11.90 -9.79 -0.64
CA THR A 20 -11.68 -11.24 -0.69
C THR A 20 -12.34 -11.81 -1.95
N GLN A 21 -11.61 -12.58 -2.74
CA GLN A 21 -12.15 -13.24 -3.90
C GLN A 21 -12.42 -14.73 -3.60
N MET A 22 -13.51 -15.28 -4.12
CA MET A 22 -13.85 -16.70 -3.90
C MET A 22 -12.77 -17.66 -4.44
N ALA A 23 -12.01 -17.24 -5.45
CA ALA A 23 -10.90 -18.04 -5.98
C ALA A 23 -9.73 -18.18 -4.99
N ASP A 24 -9.53 -17.19 -4.09
CA ASP A 24 -8.51 -17.26 -3.05
C ASP A 24 -8.87 -18.32 -1.99
N VAL A 25 -10.17 -18.54 -1.76
CA VAL A 25 -10.67 -19.62 -0.91
C VAL A 25 -10.37 -21.00 -1.52
N GLY A 26 -10.40 -21.12 -2.85
CA GLY A 26 -10.03 -22.34 -3.56
C GLY A 26 -8.58 -22.76 -3.32
N TYR A 27 -7.65 -21.80 -3.18
CA TYR A 27 -6.26 -22.08 -2.81
C TYR A 27 -6.15 -22.79 -1.45
N LEU A 28 -6.86 -22.29 -0.45
CA LEU A 28 -6.85 -22.91 0.89
C LEU A 28 -7.43 -24.33 0.90
N VAL A 29 -8.43 -24.59 0.05
CA VAL A 29 -9.14 -25.89 0.03
C VAL A 29 -8.40 -26.92 -0.83
N PHE A 30 -7.84 -26.50 -1.95
CA PHE A 30 -7.29 -27.43 -2.97
C PHE A 30 -5.77 -27.40 -3.09
N GLY A 31 -5.07 -26.52 -2.36
CA GLY A 31 -3.62 -26.41 -2.38
C GLY A 31 -3.00 -25.95 -3.72
N VAL A 32 -3.83 -25.44 -4.63
CA VAL A 32 -3.38 -24.91 -5.92
C VAL A 32 -2.91 -23.47 -5.74
N PRO A 33 -1.65 -23.11 -6.05
CA PRO A 33 -1.15 -21.75 -5.89
C PRO A 33 -1.73 -20.82 -6.98
N TYR A 34 -3.02 -20.56 -6.89
CA TYR A 34 -3.71 -19.62 -7.76
C TYR A 34 -3.88 -18.28 -7.03
N VAL A 35 -3.04 -17.32 -7.35
CA VAL A 35 -3.10 -15.98 -6.79
C VAL A 35 -3.97 -15.12 -7.70
N THR A 36 -5.12 -14.67 -7.22
CA THR A 36 -5.97 -13.73 -7.95
C THR A 36 -5.36 -12.33 -7.96
N ALA A 37 -5.76 -11.51 -8.94
CA ALA A 37 -5.40 -10.09 -8.94
C ALA A 37 -6.12 -9.37 -7.80
N ASN A 38 -5.39 -8.64 -6.98
CA ASN A 38 -5.98 -7.94 -5.85
C ASN A 38 -6.90 -6.81 -6.30
N LYS A 39 -8.01 -6.67 -5.60
CA LYS A 39 -8.95 -5.57 -5.77
C LYS A 39 -9.16 -4.89 -4.44
N TYR A 40 -9.17 -3.57 -4.47
CA TYR A 40 -9.38 -2.76 -3.28
C TYR A 40 -10.45 -1.72 -3.54
N GLN A 41 -11.29 -1.50 -2.53
CA GLN A 41 -12.20 -0.37 -2.44
C GLN A 41 -11.55 0.71 -1.59
N VAL A 42 -11.70 1.95 -2.00
CA VAL A 42 -11.16 3.11 -1.27
C VAL A 42 -12.32 3.98 -0.83
N PHE A 43 -12.38 4.25 0.44
CA PHE A 43 -13.41 5.02 1.09
C PHE A 43 -12.83 6.31 1.65
N SER A 44 -13.66 7.36 1.74
CA SER A 44 -13.30 8.54 2.49
C SER A 44 -13.17 8.20 3.97
N LEU A 45 -12.04 8.55 4.58
CA LEU A 45 -11.81 8.32 5.99
C LEU A 45 -12.59 9.36 6.82
N PRO A 46 -13.53 8.95 7.68
CA PRO A 46 -14.19 9.89 8.56
C PRO A 46 -13.19 10.48 9.58
N PRO A 47 -13.46 11.67 10.14
CA PRO A 47 -12.62 12.25 11.18
C PRO A 47 -12.72 11.40 12.45
N VAL A 48 -11.76 10.51 12.65
CA VAL A 48 -11.74 9.53 13.74
C VAL A 48 -10.49 9.67 14.60
N ALA A 49 -10.57 9.15 15.82
CA ALA A 49 -9.42 9.15 16.72
C ALA A 49 -8.25 8.34 16.17
N HIS A 50 -7.04 8.75 16.52
CA HIS A 50 -5.78 8.17 16.02
C HIS A 50 -5.61 6.66 16.31
N GLU A 51 -6.38 6.13 17.25
CA GLU A 51 -6.33 4.72 17.65
C GLU A 51 -7.52 3.88 17.16
N TRP A 52 -8.32 4.44 16.28
CA TRP A 52 -9.51 3.78 15.77
C TRP A 52 -9.17 2.57 14.89
N VAL A 53 -9.90 1.48 15.12
CA VAL A 53 -9.94 0.30 14.27
C VAL A 53 -11.39 0.09 13.85
N PRO A 54 -11.73 0.23 12.57
CA PRO A 54 -13.11 0.12 12.13
C PRO A 54 -13.64 -1.30 12.29
N THR A 55 -14.90 -1.40 12.65
CA THR A 55 -15.65 -2.66 12.56
C THR A 55 -16.10 -2.90 11.12
N ALA A 56 -16.44 -4.15 10.77
CA ALA A 56 -16.98 -4.47 9.44
C ALA A 56 -18.27 -3.67 9.13
N GLN A 57 -19.08 -3.43 10.14
CA GLN A 57 -20.32 -2.64 10.05
C GLN A 57 -20.06 -1.17 9.74
N GLU A 58 -19.08 -0.56 10.40
CA GLU A 58 -18.68 0.83 10.12
C GLU A 58 -18.14 0.99 8.71
N VAL A 59 -17.28 0.05 8.26
CA VAL A 59 -16.73 0.06 6.89
C VAL A 59 -17.84 -0.08 5.84
N ALA A 60 -18.89 -0.87 6.11
CA ALA A 60 -20.02 -1.02 5.21
C ALA A 60 -20.83 0.28 5.03
N GLY A 61 -20.75 1.19 6.01
CA GLY A 61 -21.40 2.51 5.95
C GLY A 61 -20.56 3.62 5.31
N PHE A 62 -19.32 3.35 4.91
CA PHE A 62 -18.46 4.37 4.30
C PHE A 62 -18.81 4.59 2.82
N GLU A 63 -18.63 5.81 2.36
CA GLU A 63 -18.78 6.15 0.95
C GLU A 63 -17.55 5.68 0.15
N GLU A 64 -17.77 4.79 -0.83
CA GLU A 64 -16.75 4.38 -1.77
C GLU A 64 -16.49 5.50 -2.78
N ILE A 65 -15.27 6.01 -2.78
CA ILE A 65 -14.87 7.14 -3.64
C ILE A 65 -13.99 6.69 -4.81
N MET A 66 -13.28 5.58 -4.63
CA MET A 66 -12.29 5.13 -5.59
C MET A 66 -12.09 3.60 -5.47
N PHE A 67 -11.59 2.99 -6.53
CA PHE A 67 -11.14 1.60 -6.52
C PHE A 67 -9.67 1.50 -6.93
N ILE A 68 -9.01 0.41 -6.50
CA ILE A 68 -7.68 0.03 -6.97
C ILE A 68 -7.78 -1.39 -7.50
N HIS A 69 -7.31 -1.59 -8.72
CA HIS A 69 -7.29 -2.89 -9.39
C HIS A 69 -5.86 -3.25 -9.75
N GLU A 70 -5.39 -4.39 -9.28
CA GLU A 70 -4.12 -4.97 -9.69
C GLU A 70 -4.29 -5.62 -11.05
N GLU A 71 -3.42 -5.26 -11.99
CA GLU A 71 -3.25 -5.94 -13.27
C GLU A 71 -1.87 -6.59 -13.30
N SER A 72 -1.85 -7.90 -13.49
CA SER A 72 -0.65 -8.70 -13.67
C SER A 72 -0.99 -9.93 -14.50
N ASP A 73 -0.05 -10.43 -15.28
CA ASP A 73 -0.27 -11.63 -16.07
C ASP A 73 -0.55 -12.84 -15.16
N THR A 74 -1.53 -13.68 -15.56
CA THR A 74 -1.89 -14.87 -14.79
C THR A 74 -0.74 -15.89 -14.76
N SER A 75 -0.02 -16.04 -15.88
CA SER A 75 1.15 -16.91 -15.96
C SER A 75 2.26 -16.45 -15.01
N ASP A 76 2.50 -15.15 -14.93
CA ASP A 76 3.47 -14.56 -14.01
C ASP A 76 3.05 -14.78 -12.55
N ARG A 77 1.77 -14.56 -12.22
CA ARG A 77 1.29 -14.78 -10.85
C ARG A 77 1.52 -16.21 -10.39
N VAL A 78 1.11 -17.17 -11.19
CA VAL A 78 1.27 -18.60 -10.89
C VAL A 78 2.74 -18.98 -10.85
N GLY A 79 3.51 -18.62 -11.87
CA GLY A 79 4.94 -18.96 -11.97
C GLY A 79 5.75 -18.39 -10.79
N TRP A 80 5.58 -17.12 -10.45
CA TRP A 80 6.28 -16.49 -9.33
C TRP A 80 5.82 -17.01 -7.96
N ALA A 81 4.54 -17.39 -7.81
CA ALA A 81 4.05 -18.02 -6.59
C ALA A 81 4.69 -19.39 -6.35
N PHE A 82 4.80 -20.23 -7.40
CA PHE A 82 5.49 -21.53 -7.31
C PHE A 82 6.97 -21.39 -6.94
N LEU A 83 7.62 -20.33 -7.39
CA LEU A 83 9.02 -20.05 -7.07
C LEU A 83 9.21 -19.41 -5.68
N GLY A 84 8.14 -19.14 -4.94
CA GLY A 84 8.20 -18.42 -3.67
C GLY A 84 8.69 -16.95 -3.83
N ALA A 85 8.58 -16.40 -5.02
CA ALA A 85 9.14 -15.11 -5.40
C ALA A 85 8.07 -14.11 -5.90
N ALA A 86 6.85 -14.21 -5.38
CA ALA A 86 5.71 -13.38 -5.80
C ALA A 86 5.99 -11.86 -5.72
N SER A 87 6.86 -11.44 -4.79
CA SER A 87 7.28 -10.05 -4.64
C SER A 87 8.11 -9.49 -5.81
N LEU A 88 8.71 -10.35 -6.62
CA LEU A 88 9.57 -9.95 -7.75
C LEU A 88 8.76 -9.65 -9.02
N ARG A 89 7.51 -10.12 -9.11
CA ARG A 89 6.70 -10.00 -10.31
C ARG A 89 6.45 -8.55 -10.72
N PRO A 90 6.41 -8.26 -12.04
CA PRO A 90 5.89 -7.00 -12.53
C PRO A 90 4.38 -6.93 -12.26
N LEU A 91 3.90 -5.75 -11.95
CA LEU A 91 2.46 -5.52 -11.74
C LEU A 91 2.11 -4.06 -11.96
N GLN A 92 0.84 -3.81 -12.24
CA GLN A 92 0.30 -2.47 -12.33
C GLN A 92 -0.91 -2.35 -11.40
N TYR A 93 -1.02 -1.20 -10.73
CA TYR A 93 -2.20 -0.82 -9.99
C TYR A 93 -2.91 0.31 -10.71
N HIS A 94 -4.15 0.06 -11.13
CA HIS A 94 -5.02 1.07 -11.72
C HIS A 94 -5.89 1.68 -10.63
N PHE A 95 -5.73 2.97 -10.44
CA PHE A 95 -6.52 3.76 -9.51
C PHE A 95 -7.61 4.47 -10.29
N GLY A 96 -8.85 4.22 -9.95
CA GLY A 96 -9.99 4.77 -10.67
C GLY A 96 -11.08 5.26 -9.73
N SER A 97 -11.82 6.28 -10.18
CA SER A 97 -13.04 6.72 -9.52
C SER A 97 -14.22 5.94 -10.09
N THR A 98 -15.21 5.69 -9.22
CA THR A 98 -16.48 5.07 -9.63
C THR A 98 -17.27 5.93 -10.62
N SER A 99 -17.02 7.25 -10.64
CA SER A 99 -17.73 8.22 -11.48
C SER A 99 -17.01 8.55 -12.80
N THR A 100 -15.69 8.48 -12.86
CA THR A 100 -14.91 9.05 -13.98
C THR A 100 -13.92 8.08 -14.64
N GLY A 101 -13.82 6.84 -14.13
CA GLY A 101 -12.88 5.86 -14.65
C GLY A 101 -11.46 6.02 -14.10
N GLN A 102 -10.45 5.67 -14.88
CA GLN A 102 -9.06 5.62 -14.44
C GLN A 102 -8.49 7.02 -14.20
N MET A 103 -7.88 7.23 -13.03
CA MET A 103 -7.26 8.49 -12.60
C MET A 103 -5.74 8.48 -12.80
N PHE A 104 -5.09 7.42 -12.34
CA PHE A 104 -3.64 7.21 -12.46
C PHE A 104 -3.31 5.72 -12.37
N THR A 105 -2.09 5.38 -12.78
CA THR A 105 -1.56 4.02 -12.73
C THR A 105 -0.24 4.02 -12.01
N ALA A 106 -0.02 3.05 -11.12
CA ALA A 106 1.28 2.81 -10.52
C ALA A 106 1.87 1.52 -11.10
N VAL A 107 3.05 1.62 -11.71
CA VAL A 107 3.70 0.54 -12.45
C VAL A 107 4.95 0.09 -11.71
N LYS A 108 4.96 -1.17 -11.28
CA LYS A 108 6.12 -1.84 -10.71
C LYS A 108 6.75 -2.74 -11.75
N SER A 109 7.95 -2.41 -12.18
CA SER A 109 8.73 -3.25 -13.07
C SER A 109 9.25 -4.50 -12.37
N PHE A 110 9.54 -5.54 -13.15
CA PHE A 110 10.30 -6.69 -12.65
C PHE A 110 11.67 -6.24 -12.15
N LYS A 111 11.95 -6.57 -10.88
CA LYS A 111 13.29 -6.39 -10.29
C LYS A 111 13.60 -7.52 -9.34
N ILE A 112 14.80 -8.06 -9.44
CA ILE A 112 15.39 -8.88 -8.39
C ILE A 112 15.89 -7.90 -7.32
N GLY A 113 15.00 -7.52 -6.41
CA GLY A 113 15.20 -6.41 -5.48
C GLY A 113 15.07 -6.78 -4.02
N GLY A 114 15.09 -5.77 -3.18
CA GLY A 114 14.96 -5.90 -1.73
C GLY A 114 16.28 -5.85 -0.97
N TRP A 115 17.39 -5.53 -1.64
CA TRP A 115 18.68 -5.29 -1.01
C TRP A 115 19.42 -4.12 -1.69
N CYS A 116 20.50 -3.66 -1.10
CA CYS A 116 21.14 -2.38 -1.39
C CYS A 116 21.54 -2.12 -2.86
N GLY A 117 21.57 -3.12 -3.72
CA GLY A 117 21.87 -2.93 -5.16
C GLY A 117 20.66 -2.72 -6.07
N CYS A 118 19.44 -3.12 -5.63
CA CYS A 118 18.24 -3.11 -6.46
C CYS A 118 17.01 -2.78 -5.62
N PRO A 119 16.74 -1.51 -5.27
CA PRO A 119 15.55 -1.12 -4.53
C PRO A 119 14.29 -1.42 -5.36
N TRP A 120 13.23 -1.83 -4.69
CA TRP A 120 11.91 -1.85 -5.32
C TRP A 120 11.45 -0.44 -5.60
N GLU A 121 10.84 -0.27 -6.75
CA GLU A 121 10.31 1.02 -7.17
C GLU A 121 9.01 0.85 -7.94
N MET A 122 8.24 1.92 -7.96
CA MET A 122 6.98 2.00 -8.68
C MET A 122 6.84 3.40 -9.26
N ASP A 123 6.65 3.48 -10.57
CA ASP A 123 6.39 4.74 -11.26
C ASP A 123 4.90 5.05 -11.22
N VAL A 124 4.55 6.29 -10.90
CA VAL A 124 3.16 6.75 -10.86
C VAL A 124 2.90 7.63 -12.07
N LEU A 125 1.99 7.19 -12.90
CA LEU A 125 1.67 7.75 -14.21
C LEU A 125 0.23 8.26 -14.22
N SER A 126 -0.04 9.36 -14.91
CA SER A 126 -1.40 9.83 -15.18
C SER A 126 -1.61 10.03 -16.67
N GLY A 127 -2.86 9.91 -17.11
CA GLY A 127 -3.24 10.03 -18.51
C GLY A 127 -3.64 8.69 -19.13
N PRO A 128 -4.19 8.73 -20.34
CA PRO A 128 -4.61 7.54 -21.06
C PRO A 128 -3.40 6.68 -21.49
N PRO A 129 -3.60 5.37 -21.74
CA PRO A 129 -2.56 4.52 -22.28
C PRO A 129 -1.99 5.11 -23.57
N GLY A 130 -0.66 5.24 -23.65
CA GLY A 130 0.07 5.82 -24.79
C GLY A 130 0.39 7.32 -24.68
N ASP A 131 -0.25 8.03 -23.75
CA ASP A 131 0.06 9.45 -23.44
C ASP A 131 0.12 9.66 -21.92
N GLN A 132 0.89 8.81 -21.27
CA GLN A 132 1.04 8.84 -19.82
C GLN A 132 2.15 9.79 -19.39
N ILE A 133 1.85 10.62 -18.40
CA ILE A 133 2.78 11.60 -17.82
C ILE A 133 3.23 11.09 -16.45
N LEU A 134 4.53 11.01 -16.23
CA LEU A 134 5.12 10.66 -14.95
C LEU A 134 4.80 11.74 -13.90
N LYS A 135 4.15 11.34 -12.82
CA LYS A 135 3.81 12.19 -11.67
C LYS A 135 4.82 12.08 -10.53
N GLY A 136 5.55 11.00 -10.51
CA GLY A 136 6.59 10.74 -9.52
C GLY A 136 6.88 9.26 -9.39
N GLN A 137 7.68 8.95 -8.39
CA GLN A 137 8.15 7.61 -8.12
C GLN A 137 8.09 7.31 -6.63
N VAL A 138 7.81 6.07 -6.28
CA VAL A 138 7.99 5.55 -4.93
C VAL A 138 9.09 4.51 -4.95
N VAL A 139 10.08 4.66 -4.08
CA VAL A 139 11.32 3.89 -4.12
C VAL A 139 11.70 3.41 -2.74
N GLN A 140 12.04 2.14 -2.62
CA GLN A 140 12.64 1.63 -1.39
C GLN A 140 14.01 2.28 -1.15
N ASN A 141 14.19 2.85 0.05
CA ASN A 141 15.41 3.55 0.42
C ASN A 141 16.24 2.72 1.42
N PHE A 142 17.45 2.37 1.02
CA PHE A 142 18.40 1.63 1.87
C PHE A 142 19.39 2.52 2.61
N THR A 143 19.45 3.82 2.32
CA THR A 143 20.40 4.76 2.97
C THR A 143 20.30 4.74 4.49
N PRO A 144 19.08 4.70 5.11
CA PRO A 144 18.97 4.60 6.56
C PRO A 144 19.60 3.35 7.16
N TYR A 145 19.66 2.25 6.42
CA TYR A 145 20.32 1.02 6.90
C TYR A 145 21.83 1.17 7.06
N CYS A 146 22.45 1.97 6.19
CA CYS A 146 23.89 2.23 6.27
C CYS A 146 24.27 3.26 7.34
N SER A 147 23.38 4.23 7.63
CA SER A 147 23.62 5.30 8.60
C SER A 147 23.15 4.99 10.02
N ARG A 148 22.23 4.05 10.16
CA ARG A 148 21.60 3.65 11.43
C ARG A 148 21.66 2.15 11.63
N CYS A 149 22.85 1.61 11.85
CA CYS A 149 23.06 0.18 12.06
C CYS A 149 22.10 -0.47 13.08
N PHE A 150 21.68 0.27 14.10
CA PHE A 150 20.74 -0.22 15.11
C PHE A 150 19.30 -0.34 14.58
N ASP A 151 18.85 0.57 13.72
CA ASP A 151 17.52 0.48 13.09
C ASP A 151 17.48 -0.65 12.06
N ALA A 152 18.61 -0.97 11.42
CA ALA A 152 18.74 -2.05 10.45
C ALA A 152 18.78 -3.44 11.09
N PHE A 153 19.24 -3.57 12.33
CA PHE A 153 19.18 -4.85 13.07
C PHE A 153 17.78 -5.22 13.51
N CYS A 154 16.83 -4.30 13.47
CA CYS A 154 15.42 -4.59 13.63
C CYS A 154 14.84 -5.05 12.30
N LEU A 155 15.00 -6.29 12.06
CA LEU A 155 14.85 -7.14 10.87
C LEU A 155 13.58 -6.96 9.99
N ALA A 156 12.80 -5.92 10.17
CA ALA A 156 11.59 -5.69 9.39
C ALA A 156 11.21 -4.21 9.25
N THR A 157 12.19 -3.29 9.33
CA THR A 157 11.92 -1.88 9.04
C THR A 157 12.27 -1.58 7.59
N THR A 158 11.32 -1.04 6.85
CA THR A 158 11.52 -0.61 5.47
C THR A 158 11.22 0.87 5.36
N PHE A 159 11.99 1.55 4.54
CA PHE A 159 11.81 2.95 4.20
C PHE A 159 11.42 3.07 2.74
N ILE A 160 10.33 3.74 2.45
CA ILE A 160 9.83 3.98 1.09
C ILE A 160 9.77 5.48 0.89
N ASP A 161 10.61 5.98 0.01
CA ASP A 161 10.65 7.38 -0.37
C ASP A 161 9.58 7.69 -1.41
N VAL A 162 8.91 8.80 -1.20
CA VAL A 162 7.91 9.39 -2.08
C VAL A 162 8.54 10.58 -2.79
N VAL A 163 8.81 10.43 -4.09
CA VAL A 163 9.57 11.39 -4.89
C VAL A 163 8.66 11.96 -5.98
N PRO A 164 8.15 13.20 -5.86
CA PRO A 164 7.39 13.87 -6.90
C PRO A 164 8.24 14.11 -8.16
N ALA A 165 7.60 14.12 -9.33
CA ALA A 165 8.30 14.40 -10.59
C ALA A 165 8.97 15.78 -10.62
N SER A 166 8.43 16.74 -9.87
CA SER A 166 9.04 18.06 -9.69
C SER A 166 10.41 18.05 -9.00
N SER A 167 10.75 16.96 -8.30
CA SER A 167 12.05 16.77 -7.63
C SER A 167 13.10 16.11 -8.54
N PHE A 168 12.77 15.75 -9.78
CA PHE A 168 13.75 15.20 -10.70
C PHE A 168 14.61 16.31 -11.34
N PRO A 169 15.92 16.08 -11.59
CA PRO A 169 16.65 14.81 -11.44
C PRO A 169 17.22 14.53 -10.04
N GLY A 170 17.12 15.43 -9.07
CA GLY A 170 17.73 15.28 -7.74
C GLY A 170 17.16 14.11 -6.93
N LYS A 171 15.94 13.66 -7.24
CA LYS A 171 15.22 12.59 -6.53
C LYS A 171 15.05 12.85 -5.03
N ASP A 172 14.87 14.11 -4.64
CA ASP A 172 14.64 14.45 -3.25
C ASP A 172 13.26 13.97 -2.80
N ALA A 173 13.27 13.13 -1.78
CA ALA A 173 12.04 12.61 -1.21
C ALA A 173 11.26 13.72 -0.52
N ARG A 174 9.98 13.84 -0.83
CA ARG A 174 9.07 14.75 -0.14
C ARG A 174 8.58 14.15 1.16
N PHE A 175 8.30 12.85 1.15
CA PHE A 175 7.93 12.05 2.30
C PHE A 175 8.70 10.73 2.30
N THR A 176 8.85 10.14 3.47
CA THR A 176 9.34 8.76 3.63
C THR A 176 8.35 8.00 4.49
N VAL A 177 7.82 6.90 3.97
CA VAL A 177 7.00 5.97 4.73
C VAL A 177 7.93 4.97 5.41
N ARG A 178 7.94 4.97 6.74
CA ARG A 178 8.70 4.03 7.56
C ARG A 178 7.79 2.92 8.07
N THR A 179 7.95 1.72 7.52
CA THR A 179 7.20 0.54 7.97
C THR A 179 8.10 -0.28 8.90
N SER A 180 7.70 -0.46 10.14
CA SER A 180 8.41 -1.26 11.12
C SER A 180 7.47 -2.33 11.66
N LEU A 181 7.79 -3.60 11.43
CA LEU A 181 7.01 -4.75 11.91
C LEU A 181 7.53 -5.28 13.25
N SER A 182 8.71 -4.89 13.67
CA SER A 182 9.35 -5.37 14.91
C SER A 182 9.39 -4.29 16.00
N CYS A 183 9.99 -4.65 17.13
CA CYS A 183 10.00 -3.85 18.36
C CYS A 183 10.82 -2.54 18.30
N CYS A 184 11.54 -2.25 17.23
CA CYS A 184 12.47 -1.11 17.16
C CYS A 184 11.87 0.13 16.48
N GLY A 185 10.62 0.12 16.07
CA GLY A 185 9.90 1.29 15.61
C GLY A 185 9.39 2.15 16.78
N ARG A 186 8.81 3.32 16.46
CA ARG A 186 8.11 4.16 17.44
C ARG A 186 6.97 3.40 18.14
N VAL A 187 6.35 2.48 17.43
CA VAL A 187 5.30 1.59 17.93
C VAL A 187 5.73 0.14 17.74
N ASN A 188 5.53 -0.67 18.74
CA ASN A 188 5.74 -2.11 18.60
C ASN A 188 4.59 -2.73 17.77
N ASN A 189 4.88 -3.13 16.55
CA ASN A 189 3.96 -3.80 15.63
C ASN A 189 4.12 -5.33 15.60
N CYS A 190 4.88 -5.89 16.53
CA CYS A 190 5.08 -7.35 16.58
C CYS A 190 3.73 -8.08 16.62
N CYS A 191 3.57 -9.06 15.73
CA CYS A 191 2.33 -9.84 15.55
C CYS A 191 1.10 -9.00 15.14
N ALA A 192 1.27 -7.82 14.56
CA ALA A 192 0.19 -7.00 14.04
C ALA A 192 0.26 -6.89 12.49
N PRO A 193 -0.89 -6.80 11.80
CA PRO A 193 -2.24 -6.89 12.35
C PRO A 193 -2.74 -8.34 12.46
N THR A 194 -3.36 -8.68 13.59
CA THR A 194 -4.01 -9.99 13.83
C THR A 194 -5.26 -9.79 14.67
N CYS A 195 -5.99 -10.86 14.96
CA CYS A 195 -7.14 -10.80 15.88
C CYS A 195 -6.74 -10.35 17.30
N CYS A 196 -5.50 -10.61 17.73
CA CYS A 196 -4.99 -10.20 19.05
C CYS A 196 -4.44 -8.76 19.05
N ARG A 197 -3.95 -8.30 17.90
CA ARG A 197 -3.42 -6.95 17.68
C ARG A 197 -3.95 -6.42 16.35
N PRO A 198 -5.15 -5.82 16.36
CA PRO A 198 -5.88 -5.54 15.12
C PRO A 198 -5.28 -4.45 14.25
N LYS A 199 -4.23 -3.78 14.68
CA LYS A 199 -3.57 -2.72 13.90
C LYS A 199 -2.06 -2.76 13.99
N ALA A 200 -1.39 -2.39 12.90
CA ALA A 200 0.00 -1.97 12.86
C ALA A 200 0.08 -0.50 12.41
N ILE A 201 0.99 0.27 12.98
CA ILE A 201 1.13 1.71 12.73
C ILE A 201 2.47 1.98 12.06
N PHE A 202 2.44 2.62 10.90
CA PHE A 202 3.61 3.05 10.14
C PHE A 202 3.66 4.57 10.07
N ASP A 203 4.84 5.14 10.15
CA ASP A 203 5.05 6.57 10.20
C ASP A 203 5.27 7.16 8.80
N ILE A 204 4.69 8.33 8.55
CA ILE A 204 5.04 9.17 7.40
C ILE A 204 5.89 10.32 7.92
N LEU A 205 7.12 10.38 7.44
CA LEU A 205 8.10 11.39 7.79
C LEU A 205 8.25 12.40 6.64
N ASP A 206 8.46 13.66 6.96
CA ASP A 206 8.88 14.66 5.98
C ASP A 206 10.39 14.58 5.69
N ASN A 207 10.88 15.40 4.79
CA ASN A 207 12.31 15.47 4.42
C ASN A 207 13.24 15.88 5.58
N SER A 208 12.70 16.44 6.67
CA SER A 208 13.45 16.72 7.90
C SER A 208 13.45 15.55 8.90
N GLY A 209 12.73 14.46 8.57
CA GLY A 209 12.52 13.31 9.45
C GLY A 209 11.45 13.52 10.53
N LYS A 210 10.66 14.61 10.43
CA LYS A 210 9.55 14.87 11.34
C LYS A 210 8.35 14.05 10.97
N LEU A 211 7.66 13.49 11.97
CA LEU A 211 6.39 12.78 11.79
C LEU A 211 5.28 13.75 11.35
N VAL A 212 4.71 13.51 10.17
CA VAL A 212 3.68 14.36 9.56
C VAL A 212 2.39 13.63 9.22
N GLY A 213 2.41 12.30 9.25
CA GLY A 213 1.25 11.48 8.97
C GLY A 213 1.46 10.05 9.43
N VAL A 214 0.42 9.23 9.27
CA VAL A 214 0.44 7.83 9.71
C VAL A 214 -0.33 6.97 8.72
N VAL A 215 0.20 5.80 8.44
CA VAL A 215 -0.52 4.68 7.82
C VAL A 215 -0.83 3.67 8.91
N GLN A 216 -2.05 3.19 8.96
CA GLN A 216 -2.41 2.08 9.83
C GLN A 216 -2.83 0.88 8.97
N LYS A 217 -2.20 -0.26 9.19
CA LYS A 217 -2.59 -1.55 8.63
C LYS A 217 -3.54 -2.21 9.62
N HIS A 218 -4.71 -2.65 9.15
CA HIS A 218 -5.77 -3.14 10.00
C HIS A 218 -6.14 -4.59 9.69
N PHE A 219 -6.37 -5.36 10.73
CA PHE A 219 -7.19 -6.55 10.64
C PHE A 219 -8.63 -6.15 10.97
N VAL A 220 -9.51 -6.25 9.98
CA VAL A 220 -10.95 -6.04 10.17
C VAL A 220 -11.62 -7.40 10.03
N ALA A 221 -12.15 -7.90 11.14
CA ALA A 221 -12.89 -9.14 11.15
C ALA A 221 -14.15 -9.02 10.29
N GLY A 222 -14.45 -10.05 9.51
CA GLY A 222 -15.74 -10.24 8.86
C GLY A 222 -16.74 -10.91 9.82
N GLU A 223 -17.95 -11.21 9.36
CA GLU A 223 -18.93 -11.97 10.10
C GLU A 223 -18.81 -13.48 9.82
N GLY A 224 -18.91 -14.29 10.87
CA GLY A 224 -18.92 -15.76 10.75
C GLY A 224 -17.69 -16.34 10.05
N GLY A 225 -17.92 -17.11 8.99
CA GLY A 225 -16.84 -17.76 8.21
C GLY A 225 -15.91 -16.80 7.48
N GLU A 226 -16.35 -15.58 7.18
CA GLU A 226 -15.52 -14.56 6.53
C GLU A 226 -14.34 -14.13 7.43
N ALA A 227 -14.54 -14.06 8.74
CA ALA A 227 -13.48 -13.72 9.68
C ALA A 227 -12.34 -14.74 9.64
N CYS A 228 -12.67 -16.03 9.57
CA CYS A 228 -11.69 -17.11 9.45
C CYS A 228 -10.96 -17.05 8.11
N CYS A 229 -11.69 -16.86 7.01
CA CYS A 229 -11.09 -16.74 5.68
C CYS A 229 -10.15 -15.53 5.58
N ARG A 230 -10.54 -14.37 6.08
CA ARG A 230 -9.68 -13.17 6.09
C ARG A 230 -8.38 -13.38 6.86
N MET A 231 -8.45 -14.06 8.00
CA MET A 231 -7.27 -14.39 8.79
C MET A 231 -6.35 -15.37 8.06
N CYS A 232 -6.91 -16.43 7.47
CA CYS A 232 -6.15 -17.44 6.74
C CYS A 232 -5.56 -16.93 5.42
N LEU A 233 -6.24 -15.98 4.76
CA LEU A 233 -5.79 -15.39 3.50
C LEU A 233 -4.88 -14.17 3.69
N GLY A 234 -4.67 -13.73 4.94
CA GLY A 234 -3.88 -12.54 5.23
C GLY A 234 -4.48 -11.26 4.66
N VAL A 235 -5.81 -11.19 4.48
CA VAL A 235 -6.50 -10.02 3.94
C VAL A 235 -6.37 -8.85 4.91
N VAL A 236 -5.77 -7.79 4.45
CA VAL A 236 -5.50 -6.59 5.25
C VAL A 236 -6.15 -5.35 4.65
N ASN A 237 -6.40 -4.39 5.51
CA ASN A 237 -6.94 -3.10 5.13
C ASN A 237 -5.99 -2.01 5.63
N PHE A 238 -6.09 -0.82 5.05
CA PHE A 238 -5.25 0.31 5.42
C PHE A 238 -6.09 1.54 5.67
N SER A 239 -5.71 2.34 6.65
CA SER A 239 -6.11 3.73 6.72
C SER A 239 -4.88 4.61 6.56
N LEU A 240 -5.00 5.61 5.71
CA LEU A 240 -3.98 6.60 5.45
C LEU A 240 -4.54 7.97 5.82
N LYS A 241 -3.95 8.63 6.80
CA LYS A 241 -4.20 10.04 7.06
C LYS A 241 -3.15 10.84 6.32
N PHE A 242 -3.61 11.68 5.39
CA PHE A 242 -2.71 12.47 4.57
C PHE A 242 -1.98 13.53 5.40
N PRO A 243 -0.69 13.78 5.11
CA PRO A 243 0.02 14.91 5.69
C PRO A 243 -0.68 16.23 5.37
N PRO A 244 -0.76 17.17 6.32
CA PRO A 244 -1.25 18.50 6.04
C PRO A 244 -0.50 19.15 4.87
N GLN A 245 -1.20 19.89 4.04
CA GLN A 245 -0.63 20.61 2.89
C GLN A 245 -0.03 19.73 1.78
N SER A 246 -0.27 18.40 1.81
CA SER A 246 0.10 17.53 0.68
C SER A 246 -0.76 17.81 -0.54
N SER A 247 -0.12 17.90 -1.71
CA SER A 247 -0.81 18.04 -3.01
C SER A 247 -1.53 16.75 -3.40
N GLY A 248 -2.45 16.84 -4.37
CA GLY A 248 -3.12 15.66 -4.91
C GLY A 248 -2.15 14.63 -5.52
N GLU A 249 -1.07 15.09 -6.15
CA GLU A 249 -0.01 14.22 -6.68
C GLU A 249 0.75 13.51 -5.56
N GLU A 250 1.14 14.23 -4.51
CA GLU A 250 1.81 13.65 -3.36
C GLU A 250 0.94 12.61 -2.64
N ARG A 251 -0.38 12.84 -2.58
CA ARG A 251 -1.34 11.89 -2.01
C ARG A 251 -1.50 10.63 -2.86
N ALA A 252 -1.51 10.76 -4.19
CA ALA A 252 -1.48 9.63 -5.10
C ALA A 252 -0.20 8.80 -4.94
N LEU A 253 0.96 9.46 -4.79
CA LEU A 253 2.24 8.81 -4.51
C LEU A 253 2.24 8.08 -3.16
N LEU A 254 1.66 8.68 -2.11
CA LEU A 254 1.53 8.04 -0.79
C LEU A 254 0.65 6.78 -0.85
N LEU A 255 -0.45 6.81 -1.60
CA LEU A 255 -1.27 5.61 -1.86
C LEU A 255 -0.46 4.53 -2.59
N SER A 256 0.31 4.93 -3.59
CA SER A 256 1.18 4.01 -4.34
C SER A 256 2.29 3.42 -3.45
N ALA A 257 2.81 4.19 -2.49
CA ALA A 257 3.79 3.69 -1.52
C ALA A 257 3.22 2.58 -0.61
N ILE A 258 1.94 2.69 -0.23
CA ILE A 258 1.25 1.63 0.51
C ILE A 258 1.11 0.37 -0.36
N MET A 259 0.74 0.53 -1.63
CA MET A 259 0.61 -0.59 -2.56
C MET A 259 1.97 -1.25 -2.86
N LEU A 260 3.04 -0.46 -2.98
CA LEU A 260 4.40 -1.01 -3.10
C LEU A 260 4.75 -1.82 -1.86
N ASN A 261 4.50 -1.30 -0.66
CA ASN A 261 4.75 -2.01 0.60
C ASN A 261 3.99 -3.34 0.67
N GLU A 262 2.72 -3.37 0.24
CA GLU A 262 1.92 -4.59 0.22
C GLU A 262 2.43 -5.61 -0.79
N SER A 263 2.94 -5.15 -1.94
CA SER A 263 3.39 -6.04 -3.02
C SER A 263 4.62 -6.87 -2.68
N TYR A 264 5.41 -6.51 -1.67
CA TYR A 264 6.61 -7.25 -1.28
C TYR A 264 6.58 -7.84 0.14
N GLN A 265 5.61 -7.48 0.96
CA GLN A 265 5.37 -8.19 2.21
C GLN A 265 4.55 -9.44 1.90
N PRO A 266 5.14 -10.65 1.90
CA PRO A 266 4.34 -11.84 1.77
C PRO A 266 3.34 -11.86 2.92
N THR A 267 2.08 -12.07 2.60
CA THR A 267 1.07 -12.45 3.58
C THR A 267 1.57 -13.75 4.20
N ALA A 268 1.97 -13.70 5.46
CA ALA A 268 2.46 -14.85 6.21
C ALA A 268 1.36 -15.87 6.45
#